data_bc09343de4806a44486861f2cd6931c4
#
_entry.id   bc09343de4806a44486861f2cd6931c4
#
_cell.length_a   1.000
_cell.length_b   1.000
_cell.length_c   1.000
_cell.angle_alpha   90.00
_cell.angle_beta   90.00
_cell.angle_gamma   90.00
#
_symmetry.space_group_name_H-M   'P 1'
#
loop_
_entity.id
_entity.type
_entity.pdbx_description
1 polymer ?
#
loop_
_entity_poly.entity_id
_entity_poly.type
_entity_poly.pdbx_seq_one_letter_code
_entity_poly.pdbx_strand_id
1 'polypeptide(L)'
;MLMYSGEHAEEVEKDQAGTIRVVSGISDDHFLWKLCEGEEFMTPEVILAFTDNGLSELSLRFHRIIRENVCPKEFRDIKRQVLMNNWEGTYFDFDDDKIMDIADSAKEAGCEMLVLDDGWFGARYDDHAGLGDWVVNRNKLKKGMDAIADHVESLGMKFGLWFEPEMVNEDSDLYRAHPDWALTDPGRKPVMARDQLVLDMSRPEVIEYLYESISTVLRSAKISYIKWDFNRSLSNVFSRGLSADRQGEVAYRFVLGSYPAIQLYFRKKC
;
A
#
# COMPACT_ATOMS: atom_id res chain seq x y z
N MET A 1 -7.29 14.08 -15.23
CA MET A 1 -6.72 13.08 -14.31
C MET A 1 -5.49 13.68 -13.62
N LEU A 2 -5.50 13.75 -12.32
CA LEU A 2 -4.35 14.17 -11.53
C LEU A 2 -3.34 13.01 -11.43
N MET A 3 -2.03 13.30 -11.62
CA MET A 3 -0.95 12.31 -11.51
C MET A 3 -0.49 12.09 -10.05
N TYR A 4 -1.40 12.24 -9.14
CA TYR A 4 -1.20 12.10 -7.72
C TYR A 4 -2.31 11.22 -7.18
N SER A 5 -1.96 10.13 -6.53
CA SER A 5 -2.95 9.27 -5.90
C SER A 5 -3.21 9.73 -4.47
N GLY A 6 -4.45 9.64 -4.04
CA GLY A 6 -4.86 10.04 -2.71
C GLY A 6 -5.84 11.19 -2.74
N GLU A 7 -5.58 12.24 -1.98
CA GLU A 7 -6.50 13.35 -1.81
C GLU A 7 -6.48 14.32 -2.99
N HIS A 8 -7.36 14.11 -3.95
CA HIS A 8 -7.57 15.03 -5.06
C HIS A 8 -9.04 15.39 -5.20
N ALA A 9 -9.29 16.59 -5.75
CA ALA A 9 -10.63 17.05 -6.10
C ALA A 9 -10.66 17.46 -7.56
N GLU A 10 -11.76 17.12 -8.22
CA GLU A 10 -12.09 17.59 -9.56
C GLU A 10 -13.49 18.22 -9.50
N GLU A 11 -13.58 19.47 -9.92
CA GLU A 11 -14.82 20.24 -9.91
C GLU A 11 -15.14 20.73 -11.32
N VAL A 12 -16.38 20.55 -11.72
CA VAL A 12 -16.91 21.10 -12.99
C VAL A 12 -18.08 22.00 -12.64
N GLU A 13 -17.93 23.27 -12.93
CA GLU A 13 -18.94 24.30 -12.68
C GLU A 13 -19.40 24.93 -13.98
N LYS A 14 -20.69 25.21 -14.08
CA LYS A 14 -21.26 26.02 -15.15
C LYS A 14 -21.85 27.30 -14.57
N ASP A 15 -21.33 28.45 -14.94
CA ASP A 15 -21.80 29.76 -14.49
C ASP A 15 -23.11 30.21 -15.18
N GLN A 16 -23.62 31.35 -14.74
CA GLN A 16 -24.87 31.95 -15.28
C GLN A 16 -24.75 32.39 -16.75
N ALA A 17 -23.54 32.63 -17.24
CA ALA A 17 -23.27 32.97 -18.65
C ALA A 17 -23.10 31.71 -19.52
N GLY A 18 -23.15 30.52 -18.92
CA GLY A 18 -22.96 29.25 -19.61
C GLY A 18 -21.50 28.84 -19.77
N THR A 19 -20.56 29.57 -19.18
CA THR A 19 -19.15 29.22 -19.18
C THR A 19 -18.92 28.00 -18.30
N ILE A 20 -18.15 27.03 -18.81
CA ILE A 20 -17.75 25.82 -18.03
C ILE A 20 -16.35 26.03 -17.51
N ARG A 21 -16.20 25.89 -16.20
CA ARG A 21 -14.90 25.86 -15.50
C ARG A 21 -14.62 24.46 -14.99
N VAL A 22 -13.42 23.98 -15.24
CA VAL A 22 -12.91 22.71 -14.70
C VAL A 22 -11.72 23.03 -13.80
N VAL A 23 -11.77 22.58 -12.57
CA VAL A 23 -10.68 22.68 -11.61
C VAL A 23 -10.25 21.27 -11.24
N SER A 24 -8.96 21.00 -11.27
CA SER A 24 -8.39 19.73 -10.83
C SER A 24 -7.15 20.01 -9.99
N GLY A 25 -7.04 19.41 -8.82
CA GLY A 25 -5.93 19.67 -7.92
C GLY A 25 -5.96 18.79 -6.66
N ILE A 26 -5.08 19.11 -5.73
CA ILE A 26 -5.12 18.53 -4.38
C ILE A 26 -6.43 18.97 -3.73
N SER A 27 -7.12 18.03 -3.06
CA SER A 27 -8.30 18.37 -2.25
C SER A 27 -7.90 19.37 -1.16
N ASP A 28 -8.75 20.34 -0.90
CA ASP A 28 -8.59 21.28 0.22
C ASP A 28 -9.03 20.67 1.56
N ASP A 29 -9.65 19.49 1.55
CA ASP A 29 -10.03 18.79 2.77
C ASP A 29 -8.77 18.33 3.54
N HIS A 30 -8.61 18.85 4.76
CA HIS A 30 -7.45 18.61 5.62
C HIS A 30 -6.08 18.96 5.01
N PHE A 31 -6.05 19.76 3.93
CA PHE A 31 -4.81 20.18 3.28
C PHE A 31 -4.49 21.65 3.56
N LEU A 32 -3.36 21.89 4.18
CA LEU A 32 -2.76 23.22 4.34
C LEU A 32 -1.25 23.06 4.30
N TRP A 33 -0.59 23.72 3.35
CA TRP A 33 0.87 23.68 3.23
C TRP A 33 1.45 25.01 3.68
N LYS A 34 2.35 24.97 4.66
CA LYS A 34 3.11 26.16 5.08
C LYS A 34 4.32 26.32 4.16
N LEU A 35 4.31 27.38 3.36
CA LEU A 35 5.42 27.76 2.50
C LEU A 35 6.20 28.90 3.17
N CYS A 36 7.46 28.64 3.55
CA CYS A 36 8.34 29.64 4.13
C CYS A 36 9.19 30.31 3.02
N GLU A 37 9.84 31.43 3.36
CA GLU A 37 10.74 32.13 2.45
C GLU A 37 11.86 31.21 1.96
N GLY A 38 12.01 31.12 0.63
CA GLY A 38 12.99 30.24 -0.03
C GLY A 38 12.54 28.78 -0.20
N GLU A 39 11.37 28.38 0.30
CA GLU A 39 10.80 27.06 0.05
C GLU A 39 9.97 27.06 -1.26
N GLU A 40 9.94 25.90 -1.90
CA GLU A 40 9.13 25.66 -3.09
C GLU A 40 8.14 24.51 -2.82
N PHE A 41 6.92 24.61 -3.36
CA PHE A 41 5.95 23.54 -3.39
C PHE A 41 5.62 23.18 -4.83
N MET A 42 5.90 21.95 -5.21
CA MET A 42 5.58 21.44 -6.55
C MET A 42 4.21 20.77 -6.52
N THR A 43 3.26 21.33 -7.27
CA THR A 43 1.95 20.72 -7.42
C THR A 43 2.03 19.45 -8.28
N PRO A 44 1.15 18.46 -8.05
CA PRO A 44 1.04 17.31 -8.94
C PRO A 44 0.68 17.71 -10.37
N GLU A 45 1.17 16.93 -11.33
CA GLU A 45 0.81 17.11 -12.73
C GLU A 45 -0.65 16.75 -13.01
N VAL A 46 -1.30 17.48 -13.92
CA VAL A 46 -2.66 17.18 -14.40
C VAL A 46 -2.60 16.81 -15.87
N ILE A 47 -3.12 15.64 -16.22
CA ILE A 47 -3.24 15.19 -17.61
C ILE A 47 -4.66 15.47 -18.10
N LEU A 48 -4.77 16.25 -19.18
CA LEU A 48 -6.00 16.51 -19.90
C LEU A 48 -6.03 15.71 -21.19
N ALA A 49 -7.19 15.16 -21.52
CA ALA A 49 -7.41 14.47 -22.79
C ALA A 49 -8.75 14.91 -23.37
N PHE A 50 -8.81 15.01 -24.70
CA PHE A 50 -10.01 15.35 -25.43
C PHE A 50 -10.32 14.25 -26.46
N THR A 51 -11.58 13.95 -26.64
CA THR A 51 -12.08 13.08 -27.72
C THR A 51 -13.50 13.48 -28.09
N ASP A 52 -13.85 13.34 -29.35
CA ASP A 52 -15.20 13.44 -29.88
C ASP A 52 -15.89 12.09 -30.08
N ASN A 53 -15.20 10.98 -29.75
CA ASN A 53 -15.67 9.61 -29.94
C ASN A 53 -16.19 8.95 -28.64
N GLY A 54 -16.61 9.76 -27.66
CA GLY A 54 -17.26 9.30 -26.43
C GLY A 54 -16.31 8.78 -25.33
N LEU A 55 -16.90 8.36 -24.23
CA LEU A 55 -16.17 8.00 -22.99
C LEU A 55 -15.29 6.75 -23.14
N SER A 56 -15.67 5.78 -23.98
CA SER A 56 -14.86 4.57 -24.22
C SER A 56 -13.52 4.93 -24.85
N GLU A 57 -13.50 5.81 -25.84
CA GLU A 57 -12.25 6.28 -26.45
C GLU A 57 -11.42 7.08 -25.45
N LEU A 58 -12.04 7.92 -24.63
CA LEU A 58 -11.36 8.67 -23.59
C LEU A 58 -10.68 7.73 -22.58
N SER A 59 -11.38 6.71 -22.12
CA SER A 59 -10.84 5.68 -21.22
C SER A 59 -9.63 4.97 -21.84
N LEU A 60 -9.73 4.55 -23.10
CA LEU A 60 -8.62 3.90 -23.81
C LEU A 60 -7.40 4.82 -23.95
N ARG A 61 -7.58 6.13 -24.15
CA ARG A 61 -6.47 7.09 -24.19
C ARG A 61 -5.77 7.18 -22.84
N PHE A 62 -6.51 7.26 -21.73
CA PHE A 62 -5.89 7.23 -20.39
C PHE A 62 -5.21 5.90 -20.10
N HIS A 63 -5.78 4.76 -20.47
CA HIS A 63 -5.12 3.47 -20.33
C HIS A 63 -3.78 3.42 -21.08
N ARG A 64 -3.74 4.00 -22.29
CA ARG A 64 -2.49 4.08 -23.06
C ARG A 64 -1.45 4.96 -22.37
N ILE A 65 -1.85 6.14 -21.91
CA ILE A 65 -0.96 7.05 -21.17
C ILE A 65 -0.39 6.38 -19.93
N ILE A 66 -1.23 5.72 -19.13
CA ILE A 66 -0.79 5.01 -17.93
C ILE A 66 0.19 3.89 -18.29
N ARG A 67 -0.13 3.09 -19.31
CA ARG A 67 0.72 1.98 -19.76
C ARG A 67 2.08 2.47 -20.26
N GLU A 68 2.11 3.54 -21.03
CA GLU A 68 3.33 4.02 -21.70
C GLU A 68 4.22 4.88 -20.80
N ASN A 69 3.64 5.61 -19.84
CA ASN A 69 4.35 6.62 -19.06
C ASN A 69 4.44 6.31 -17.56
N VAL A 70 3.47 5.58 -16.99
CA VAL A 70 3.41 5.29 -15.54
C VAL A 70 3.86 3.87 -15.26
N CYS A 71 3.40 2.89 -16.06
CA CYS A 71 3.80 1.51 -15.87
C CYS A 71 5.30 1.33 -16.16
N PRO A 72 6.09 0.74 -15.24
CA PRO A 72 7.49 0.44 -15.49
C PRO A 72 7.64 -0.42 -16.74
N LYS A 73 8.67 -0.13 -17.56
CA LYS A 73 8.86 -0.78 -18.89
C LYS A 73 8.89 -2.30 -18.80
N GLU A 74 9.53 -2.83 -17.77
CA GLU A 74 9.68 -4.27 -17.52
C GLU A 74 8.35 -4.98 -17.26
N PHE A 75 7.31 -4.24 -16.79
CA PHE A 75 5.98 -4.82 -16.53
C PHE A 75 4.92 -4.43 -17.55
N ARG A 76 5.25 -3.56 -18.51
CA ARG A 76 4.30 -2.99 -19.48
C ARG A 76 3.61 -4.05 -20.33
N ASP A 77 4.41 -4.97 -20.88
CA ASP A 77 3.98 -5.92 -21.90
C ASP A 77 3.95 -7.37 -21.38
N ILE A 78 4.18 -7.57 -20.07
CA ILE A 78 4.15 -8.90 -19.45
C ILE A 78 2.69 -9.31 -19.21
N LYS A 79 2.36 -10.54 -19.63
CA LYS A 79 1.09 -11.19 -19.27
C LYS A 79 1.00 -11.29 -17.74
N ARG A 80 -0.11 -10.86 -17.16
CA ARG A 80 -0.37 -11.05 -15.72
C ARG A 80 -0.70 -12.52 -15.47
N GLN A 81 -0.18 -13.06 -14.37
CA GLN A 81 -0.41 -14.42 -13.96
C GLN A 81 -1.85 -14.60 -13.46
N VAL A 82 -2.42 -15.79 -13.70
CA VAL A 82 -3.64 -16.24 -13.02
C VAL A 82 -3.28 -16.53 -11.56
N LEU A 83 -3.81 -15.73 -10.65
CA LEU A 83 -3.41 -15.68 -9.25
C LEU A 83 -4.47 -16.35 -8.38
N MET A 84 -4.04 -17.22 -7.47
CA MET A 84 -4.81 -17.73 -6.34
C MET A 84 -4.35 -16.99 -5.07
N ASN A 85 -5.31 -16.52 -4.27
CA ASN A 85 -5.07 -15.97 -2.94
C ASN A 85 -5.75 -16.87 -1.90
N ASN A 86 -5.09 -17.16 -0.79
CA ASN A 86 -5.63 -18.11 0.21
C ASN A 86 -6.65 -17.50 1.17
N TRP A 87 -6.84 -16.18 1.22
CA TRP A 87 -7.59 -15.50 2.28
C TRP A 87 -8.96 -16.12 2.52
N GLU A 88 -9.83 -16.16 1.51
CA GLU A 88 -11.18 -16.70 1.63
C GLU A 88 -11.22 -18.21 1.95
N GLY A 89 -10.14 -18.93 1.68
CA GLY A 89 -10.06 -20.37 1.93
C GLY A 89 -9.57 -20.73 3.34
N THR A 90 -8.86 -19.82 4.01
CA THR A 90 -8.23 -20.14 5.29
C THR A 90 -8.40 -19.07 6.36
N TYR A 91 -8.59 -17.83 5.98
CA TYR A 91 -8.39 -16.68 6.88
C TYR A 91 -7.06 -16.84 7.66
N PHE A 92 -7.09 -16.76 8.99
CA PHE A 92 -5.91 -16.92 9.84
C PHE A 92 -5.58 -18.39 10.18
N ASP A 93 -6.45 -19.35 9.84
CA ASP A 93 -6.27 -20.78 10.15
C ASP A 93 -5.47 -21.50 9.05
N PHE A 94 -4.15 -21.36 9.10
CA PHE A 94 -3.23 -22.07 8.20
C PHE A 94 -1.86 -22.34 8.87
N ASP A 95 -1.17 -23.31 8.32
CA ASP A 95 0.24 -23.64 8.57
C ASP A 95 0.95 -23.92 7.22
N ASP A 96 2.22 -24.33 7.29
CA ASP A 96 3.00 -24.63 6.09
C ASP A 96 2.34 -25.67 5.20
N ASP A 97 1.84 -26.77 5.79
CA ASP A 97 1.29 -27.91 5.04
C ASP A 97 0.01 -27.50 4.31
N LYS A 98 -0.89 -26.81 5.00
CA LYS A 98 -2.14 -26.30 4.40
C LYS A 98 -1.91 -25.35 3.23
N ILE A 99 -0.90 -24.48 3.32
CA ILE A 99 -0.56 -23.55 2.23
C ILE A 99 0.07 -24.31 1.05
N MET A 100 0.89 -25.35 1.30
CA MET A 100 1.45 -26.19 0.25
C MET A 100 0.35 -27.00 -0.46
N ASP A 101 -0.61 -27.57 0.26
CA ASP A 101 -1.76 -28.28 -0.31
C ASP A 101 -2.65 -27.36 -1.18
N ILE A 102 -2.81 -26.11 -0.77
CA ILE A 102 -3.50 -25.09 -1.58
C ILE A 102 -2.70 -24.79 -2.86
N ALA A 103 -1.38 -24.73 -2.77
CA ALA A 103 -0.53 -24.52 -3.95
C ALA A 103 -0.68 -25.67 -4.96
N ASP A 104 -0.70 -26.92 -4.51
CA ASP A 104 -0.91 -28.09 -5.36
C ASP A 104 -2.28 -28.02 -6.06
N SER A 105 -3.34 -27.74 -5.31
CA SER A 105 -4.70 -27.56 -5.84
C SER A 105 -4.81 -26.40 -6.83
N ALA A 106 -4.16 -25.27 -6.52
CA ALA A 106 -4.13 -24.11 -7.39
C ALA A 106 -3.43 -24.43 -8.72
N LYS A 107 -2.34 -25.21 -8.67
CA LYS A 107 -1.65 -25.67 -9.88
C LYS A 107 -2.53 -26.56 -10.72
N GLU A 108 -3.24 -27.52 -10.14
CA GLU A 108 -4.19 -28.38 -10.83
C GLU A 108 -5.32 -27.58 -11.51
N ALA A 109 -5.76 -26.49 -10.84
CA ALA A 109 -6.74 -25.56 -11.38
C ALA A 109 -6.21 -24.64 -12.49
N GLY A 110 -4.90 -24.70 -12.80
CA GLY A 110 -4.27 -23.90 -13.85
C GLY A 110 -3.81 -22.50 -13.38
N CYS A 111 -3.70 -22.27 -12.08
CA CYS A 111 -3.13 -21.03 -11.56
C CYS A 111 -1.62 -20.95 -11.84
N GLU A 112 -1.13 -19.73 -11.97
CA GLU A 112 0.25 -19.42 -12.31
C GLU A 112 0.99 -18.76 -11.13
N MET A 113 0.26 -18.37 -10.07
CA MET A 113 0.78 -17.70 -8.87
C MET A 113 -0.07 -18.03 -7.64
N LEU A 114 0.58 -18.24 -6.50
CA LEU A 114 -0.05 -18.27 -5.17
C LEU A 114 0.35 -17.03 -4.38
N VAL A 115 -0.59 -16.32 -3.79
CA VAL A 115 -0.35 -15.21 -2.84
C VAL A 115 -0.77 -15.63 -1.45
N LEU A 116 0.18 -15.68 -0.51
CA LEU A 116 -0.09 -15.87 0.91
C LEU A 116 -0.54 -14.53 1.49
N ASP A 117 -1.78 -14.51 1.97
CA ASP A 117 -2.44 -13.33 2.52
C ASP A 117 -2.11 -13.09 4.01
N ASP A 118 -2.89 -12.27 4.70
CA ASP A 118 -2.71 -11.88 6.10
C ASP A 118 -2.52 -13.09 7.05
N GLY A 119 -1.75 -12.88 8.13
CA GLY A 119 -1.59 -13.87 9.21
C GLY A 119 -0.28 -14.65 9.20
N TRP A 120 0.67 -14.38 8.30
CA TRP A 120 1.96 -15.08 8.22
C TRP A 120 3.04 -14.52 9.16
N PHE A 121 2.81 -13.38 9.81
CA PHE A 121 3.81 -12.59 10.55
C PHE A 121 3.46 -12.39 12.02
N GLY A 122 4.45 -12.02 12.84
CA GLY A 122 4.28 -11.61 14.23
C GLY A 122 3.38 -12.54 15.05
N ALA A 123 2.59 -11.98 15.94
CA ALA A 123 1.53 -12.66 16.68
C ALA A 123 0.16 -12.57 15.99
N ARG A 124 0.15 -12.52 14.66
CA ARG A 124 -1.04 -12.33 13.81
C ARG A 124 -1.87 -13.61 13.68
N TYR A 125 -2.66 -13.94 14.71
CA TYR A 125 -3.59 -15.07 14.71
C TYR A 125 -5.04 -14.66 14.44
N ASP A 126 -5.30 -13.37 14.50
CA ASP A 126 -6.55 -12.68 14.19
C ASP A 126 -6.23 -11.23 13.77
N ASP A 127 -7.24 -10.39 13.57
CA ASP A 127 -7.07 -9.00 13.14
C ASP A 127 -6.85 -7.99 14.29
N HIS A 128 -6.77 -8.46 15.54
CA HIS A 128 -6.59 -7.61 16.73
C HIS A 128 -5.13 -7.38 17.11
N ALA A 129 -4.19 -8.21 16.64
CA ALA A 129 -2.81 -8.18 17.07
C ALA A 129 -1.81 -8.32 15.90
N GLY A 130 -0.55 -7.95 16.16
CA GLY A 130 0.62 -8.25 15.32
C GLY A 130 0.82 -7.38 14.08
N LEU A 131 -0.15 -6.55 13.69
CA LEU A 131 0.01 -5.70 12.51
C LEU A 131 1.10 -4.64 12.77
N GLY A 132 2.08 -4.59 11.88
CA GLY A 132 3.32 -3.80 12.03
C GLY A 132 4.57 -4.65 12.28
N ASP A 133 4.41 -5.87 12.79
CA ASP A 133 5.50 -6.79 13.14
C ASP A 133 5.85 -7.69 11.95
N TRP A 134 6.52 -7.15 10.94
CA TRP A 134 6.82 -7.84 9.68
C TRP A 134 7.95 -8.88 9.84
N VAL A 135 7.71 -9.89 10.70
CA VAL A 135 8.61 -11.01 10.96
C VAL A 135 7.84 -12.32 10.83
N VAL A 136 8.37 -13.28 10.08
CA VAL A 136 7.70 -14.57 9.84
C VAL A 136 7.35 -15.27 11.16
N ASN A 137 6.07 -15.62 11.32
CA ASN A 137 5.60 -16.37 12.49
C ASN A 137 6.04 -17.84 12.38
N ARG A 138 7.15 -18.17 13.07
CA ARG A 138 7.73 -19.52 13.08
C ARG A 138 6.92 -20.54 13.88
N ASN A 139 5.91 -20.13 14.64
CA ASN A 139 5.00 -21.07 15.30
C ASN A 139 3.93 -21.59 14.32
N LYS A 140 3.53 -20.76 13.36
CA LYS A 140 2.62 -21.15 12.26
C LYS A 140 3.37 -21.78 11.09
N LEU A 141 4.39 -21.10 10.61
CA LEU A 141 5.22 -21.48 9.47
C LEU A 141 6.53 -22.10 9.97
N LYS A 142 6.47 -23.31 10.48
CA LYS A 142 7.60 -24.01 11.13
C LYS A 142 8.70 -24.34 10.14
N LYS A 143 8.32 -24.70 8.91
CA LYS A 143 9.27 -24.97 7.81
C LYS A 143 9.88 -23.67 7.25
N GLY A 144 9.16 -22.57 7.38
CA GLY A 144 9.59 -21.23 6.98
C GLY A 144 9.03 -20.76 5.65
N MET A 145 9.13 -19.46 5.41
CA MET A 145 8.65 -18.81 4.19
C MET A 145 9.40 -19.33 2.94
N ASP A 146 10.67 -19.61 3.07
CA ASP A 146 11.52 -20.16 2.03
C ASP A 146 11.06 -21.55 1.57
N ALA A 147 10.67 -22.43 2.48
CA ALA A 147 10.16 -23.76 2.16
C ALA A 147 8.83 -23.69 1.38
N ILE A 148 7.93 -22.78 1.73
CA ILE A 148 6.68 -22.56 1.00
C ILE A 148 6.99 -22.00 -0.40
N ALA A 149 7.85 -21.00 -0.50
CA ALA A 149 8.23 -20.38 -1.77
C ALA A 149 8.90 -21.39 -2.72
N ASP A 150 9.79 -22.24 -2.20
CA ASP A 150 10.46 -23.30 -2.97
C ASP A 150 9.46 -24.37 -3.44
N HIS A 151 8.48 -24.75 -2.60
CA HIS A 151 7.41 -25.65 -3.01
C HIS A 151 6.59 -25.08 -4.18
N VAL A 152 6.12 -23.84 -4.05
CA VAL A 152 5.36 -23.14 -5.10
C VAL A 152 6.18 -23.03 -6.39
N GLU A 153 7.48 -22.71 -6.29
CA GLU A 153 8.37 -22.65 -7.46
C GLU A 153 8.55 -24.03 -8.11
N SER A 154 8.64 -25.12 -7.31
CA SER A 154 8.75 -26.49 -7.82
C SER A 154 7.56 -26.91 -8.69
N LEU A 155 6.39 -26.33 -8.43
CA LEU A 155 5.18 -26.48 -9.25
C LEU A 155 5.19 -25.61 -10.52
N GLY A 156 6.23 -24.81 -10.75
CA GLY A 156 6.33 -23.86 -11.86
C GLY A 156 5.41 -22.66 -11.70
N MET A 157 5.01 -22.33 -10.48
CA MET A 157 4.25 -21.14 -10.13
C MET A 157 5.13 -20.08 -9.50
N LYS A 158 4.63 -18.84 -9.45
CA LYS A 158 5.26 -17.74 -8.71
C LYS A 158 4.64 -17.64 -7.31
N PHE A 159 5.44 -17.13 -6.35
CA PHE A 159 4.98 -16.89 -5.00
C PHE A 159 4.89 -15.39 -4.72
N GLY A 160 3.80 -14.97 -4.08
CA GLY A 160 3.54 -13.61 -3.65
C GLY A 160 3.18 -13.53 -2.17
N LEU A 161 3.30 -12.33 -1.60
CA LEU A 161 3.08 -12.10 -0.18
C LEU A 161 2.29 -10.81 0.05
N TRP A 162 1.38 -10.86 1.02
CA TRP A 162 0.55 -9.73 1.44
C TRP A 162 1.25 -8.88 2.49
N PHE A 163 1.05 -7.57 2.41
CA PHE A 163 1.45 -6.58 3.41
C PHE A 163 0.39 -5.48 3.53
N GLU A 164 0.25 -4.90 4.73
CA GLU A 164 -0.52 -3.70 5.03
C GLU A 164 0.35 -2.73 5.85
N PRO A 165 1.37 -2.13 5.26
CA PRO A 165 2.44 -1.49 6.00
C PRO A 165 2.08 -0.16 6.64
N GLU A 166 1.02 0.51 6.19
CA GLU A 166 0.58 1.78 6.74
C GLU A 166 -0.17 1.64 8.07
N MET A 167 -0.49 0.41 8.47
CA MET A 167 -1.32 0.15 9.64
C MET A 167 -0.53 -0.53 10.75
N VAL A 168 -0.99 -0.34 11.99
CA VAL A 168 -0.41 -0.95 13.19
C VAL A 168 -1.52 -1.29 14.19
N ASN A 169 -1.41 -2.45 14.86
CA ASN A 169 -2.25 -2.72 16.03
C ASN A 169 -1.60 -2.19 17.30
N GLU A 170 -2.40 -1.79 18.29
CA GLU A 170 -1.89 -1.48 19.62
C GLU A 170 -1.21 -2.70 20.27
N ASP A 171 -1.73 -3.90 20.00
CA ASP A 171 -1.08 -5.17 20.37
C ASP A 171 -0.10 -5.63 19.29
N SER A 172 0.99 -4.89 19.14
CA SER A 172 2.15 -5.24 18.33
C SER A 172 3.44 -4.82 19.03
N ASP A 173 4.56 -5.46 18.70
CA ASP A 173 5.87 -5.09 19.23
C ASP A 173 6.28 -3.70 18.72
N LEU A 174 5.94 -3.38 17.48
CA LEU A 174 6.16 -2.07 16.90
C LEU A 174 5.48 -0.96 17.72
N TYR A 175 4.18 -1.11 18.01
CA TYR A 175 3.46 -0.08 18.74
C TYR A 175 3.93 0.03 20.19
N ARG A 176 4.26 -1.07 20.85
CA ARG A 176 4.85 -1.06 22.20
C ARG A 176 6.18 -0.32 22.25
N ALA A 177 7.00 -0.45 21.21
CA ALA A 177 8.28 0.25 21.10
C ALA A 177 8.12 1.74 20.72
N HIS A 178 7.17 2.04 19.84
CA HIS A 178 6.99 3.37 19.23
C HIS A 178 5.52 3.80 19.15
N PRO A 179 4.83 4.02 20.29
CA PRO A 179 3.43 4.44 20.28
C PRO A 179 3.23 5.85 19.68
N ASP A 180 4.30 6.64 19.61
CA ASP A 180 4.32 7.97 19.00
C ASP A 180 4.41 7.94 17.47
N TRP A 181 4.62 6.76 16.86
CA TRP A 181 4.64 6.60 15.40
C TRP A 181 3.24 6.45 14.79
N ALA A 182 2.20 6.28 15.61
CA ALA A 182 0.84 6.29 15.12
C ALA A 182 0.31 7.71 14.98
N LEU A 183 -0.47 7.96 13.93
CA LEU A 183 -1.21 9.21 13.72
C LEU A 183 -2.32 9.32 14.78
N THR A 184 -1.99 9.92 15.92
CA THR A 184 -2.91 10.08 17.05
C THR A 184 -2.72 11.42 17.73
N ASP A 185 -3.81 12.17 17.91
CA ASP A 185 -3.80 13.38 18.72
C ASP A 185 -3.68 13.01 20.22
N PRO A 186 -2.65 13.48 20.94
CA PRO A 186 -2.47 13.19 22.36
C PRO A 186 -3.64 13.64 23.26
N GLY A 187 -4.42 14.62 22.80
CA GLY A 187 -5.57 15.16 23.52
C GLY A 187 -6.89 14.43 23.26
N ARG A 188 -6.91 13.43 22.40
CA ARG A 188 -8.13 12.75 21.97
C ARG A 188 -7.98 11.23 22.01
N LYS A 189 -9.11 10.54 22.17
CA LYS A 189 -9.14 9.10 22.02
C LYS A 189 -8.88 8.74 20.54
N PRO A 190 -7.97 7.80 20.26
CA PRO A 190 -7.74 7.34 18.89
C PRO A 190 -9.01 6.83 18.22
N VAL A 191 -9.16 7.10 16.93
CA VAL A 191 -10.23 6.52 16.13
C VAL A 191 -9.73 5.17 15.62
N MET A 192 -10.31 4.11 16.13
CA MET A 192 -10.02 2.73 15.70
C MET A 192 -10.94 2.33 14.55
N ALA A 193 -10.39 1.63 13.58
CA ALA A 193 -11.14 0.91 12.58
C ALA A 193 -10.44 -0.43 12.35
N ARG A 194 -11.16 -1.55 12.47
CA ARG A 194 -10.61 -2.91 12.43
C ARG A 194 -9.48 -3.14 13.47
N ASP A 195 -9.59 -2.51 14.64
CA ASP A 195 -8.56 -2.50 15.70
C ASP A 195 -7.19 -2.00 15.23
N GLN A 196 -7.16 -1.18 14.19
CA GLN A 196 -5.95 -0.64 13.58
C GLN A 196 -5.83 0.86 13.82
N LEU A 197 -4.60 1.31 14.00
CA LEU A 197 -4.14 2.68 13.89
C LEU A 197 -3.35 2.85 12.60
N VAL A 198 -3.18 4.09 12.16
CA VAL A 198 -2.36 4.44 11.00
C VAL A 198 -0.98 4.88 11.45
N LEU A 199 0.06 4.33 10.85
CA LEU A 199 1.43 4.80 11.05
C LEU A 199 1.66 6.16 10.40
N ASP A 200 2.49 6.97 11.02
CA ASP A 200 2.87 8.28 10.51
C ASP A 200 3.93 8.17 9.40
N MET A 201 3.47 7.90 8.18
CA MET A 201 4.34 7.81 7.00
C MET A 201 4.98 9.15 6.60
N SER A 202 4.68 10.24 7.31
CA SER A 202 5.39 11.52 7.14
C SER A 202 6.76 11.54 7.83
N ARG A 203 7.05 10.55 8.67
CA ARG A 203 8.28 10.42 9.46
C ARG A 203 9.30 9.51 8.75
N PRO A 204 10.52 10.00 8.49
CA PRO A 204 11.57 9.20 7.83
C PRO A 204 11.91 7.90 8.56
N GLU A 205 11.91 7.91 9.90
CA GLU A 205 12.22 6.75 10.73
C GLU A 205 11.18 5.63 10.60
N VAL A 206 9.91 5.96 10.39
CA VAL A 206 8.84 4.98 10.10
C VAL A 206 9.08 4.32 8.75
N ILE A 207 9.40 5.12 7.74
CA ILE A 207 9.71 4.63 6.39
C ILE A 207 10.93 3.71 6.41
N GLU A 208 11.99 4.10 7.13
CA GLU A 208 13.22 3.28 7.25
C GLU A 208 12.92 1.93 7.92
N TYR A 209 12.18 1.92 9.01
CA TYR A 209 11.76 0.69 9.69
C TYR A 209 10.98 -0.23 8.76
N LEU A 210 9.96 0.28 8.08
CA LEU A 210 9.15 -0.50 7.15
C LEU A 210 9.98 -1.04 5.99
N TYR A 211 10.87 -0.22 5.43
CA TYR A 211 11.77 -0.63 4.36
C TYR A 211 12.68 -1.79 4.82
N GLU A 212 13.33 -1.69 5.98
CA GLU A 212 14.26 -2.71 6.45
C GLU A 212 13.53 -4.01 6.83
N SER A 213 12.40 -3.92 7.54
CA SER A 213 11.64 -5.09 7.97
C SER A 213 11.05 -5.85 6.76
N ILE A 214 10.37 -5.16 5.86
CA ILE A 214 9.79 -5.76 4.65
C ILE A 214 10.90 -6.32 3.75
N SER A 215 11.96 -5.56 3.49
CA SER A 215 13.08 -6.02 2.66
C SER A 215 13.76 -7.27 3.24
N THR A 216 13.82 -7.39 4.56
CA THR A 216 14.37 -8.59 5.22
C THR A 216 13.54 -9.83 4.89
N VAL A 217 12.21 -9.74 4.99
CA VAL A 217 11.33 -10.84 4.60
C VAL A 217 11.45 -11.18 3.12
N LEU A 218 11.45 -10.17 2.27
CA LEU A 218 11.51 -10.37 0.83
C LEU A 218 12.85 -10.95 0.34
N ARG A 219 13.94 -10.74 1.10
CA ARG A 219 15.24 -11.39 0.85
C ARG A 219 15.31 -12.83 1.39
N SER A 220 14.44 -13.20 2.31
CA SER A 220 14.46 -14.52 2.97
C SER A 220 13.88 -15.64 2.11
N ALA A 221 13.13 -15.35 1.07
CA ALA A 221 12.47 -16.32 0.20
C ALA A 221 12.30 -15.78 -1.24
N LYS A 222 11.97 -16.66 -2.18
CA LYS A 222 11.72 -16.30 -3.59
C LYS A 222 10.34 -15.68 -3.78
N ILE A 223 10.16 -14.46 -3.30
CA ILE A 223 8.91 -13.70 -3.42
C ILE A 223 8.99 -12.81 -4.65
N SER A 224 8.07 -12.97 -5.60
CA SER A 224 8.05 -12.25 -6.88
C SER A 224 6.86 -11.29 -7.04
N TYR A 225 5.96 -11.26 -6.06
CA TYR A 225 4.78 -10.40 -6.08
C TYR A 225 4.44 -9.92 -4.67
N ILE A 226 4.01 -8.67 -4.56
CA ILE A 226 3.51 -8.08 -3.32
C ILE A 226 2.06 -7.66 -3.52
N LYS A 227 1.16 -8.16 -2.67
CA LYS A 227 -0.15 -7.57 -2.46
C LYS A 227 -0.01 -6.52 -1.37
N TRP A 228 -0.04 -5.25 -1.75
CA TRP A 228 -0.02 -4.12 -0.84
C TRP A 228 -1.45 -3.69 -0.56
N ASP A 229 -1.90 -3.85 0.66
CA ASP A 229 -3.27 -3.58 1.08
C ASP A 229 -3.37 -2.30 1.92
N PHE A 230 -4.56 -1.71 1.97
CA PHE A 230 -4.87 -0.51 2.73
C PHE A 230 -6.34 -0.57 3.16
N ASN A 231 -6.62 -1.06 4.37
CA ASN A 231 -7.96 -1.46 4.78
C ASN A 231 -8.72 -0.44 5.65
N ARG A 232 -8.17 0.74 5.85
CA ARG A 232 -8.87 1.82 6.53
C ARG A 232 -8.55 3.19 5.95
N SER A 233 -9.50 4.12 6.06
CA SER A 233 -9.28 5.52 5.67
C SER A 233 -8.42 6.28 6.69
N LEU A 234 -7.74 7.33 6.24
CA LEU A 234 -7.11 8.34 7.09
C LEU A 234 -8.21 9.19 7.73
N SER A 235 -8.48 8.97 9.01
CA SER A 235 -9.48 9.72 9.76
C SER A 235 -8.90 10.59 10.87
N ASN A 236 -7.71 10.26 11.36
CA ASN A 236 -6.94 11.06 12.31
C ASN A 236 -5.61 11.43 11.66
N VAL A 237 -5.51 12.65 11.19
CA VAL A 237 -4.31 13.15 10.49
C VAL A 237 -3.52 14.11 11.39
N PHE A 238 -3.12 13.64 12.58
CA PHE A 238 -2.26 14.36 13.50
C PHE A 238 -0.93 13.63 13.66
N SER A 239 0.16 14.27 13.21
CA SER A 239 1.52 13.77 13.36
C SER A 239 2.18 14.36 14.60
N ARG A 240 2.69 13.50 15.48
CA ARG A 240 3.54 13.93 16.60
C ARG A 240 4.94 14.37 16.16
N GLY A 241 5.31 14.07 14.91
CA GLY A 241 6.57 14.50 14.30
C GLY A 241 6.54 15.89 13.67
N LEU A 242 5.35 16.50 13.52
CA LEU A 242 5.18 17.83 12.91
C LEU A 242 4.75 18.89 13.94
N SER A 243 5.22 20.12 13.75
CA SER A 243 4.77 21.27 14.52
C SER A 243 3.30 21.59 14.25
N ALA A 244 2.65 22.30 15.17
CA ALA A 244 1.21 22.61 15.10
C ALA A 244 0.82 23.34 13.80
N ASP A 245 1.68 24.21 13.29
CA ASP A 245 1.48 25.01 12.08
C ASP A 245 1.74 24.23 10.77
N ARG A 246 2.18 22.95 10.86
CA ARG A 246 2.39 22.04 9.72
C ARG A 246 1.48 20.83 9.74
N GLN A 247 0.51 20.76 10.66
CA GLN A 247 -0.40 19.61 10.74
C GLN A 247 -1.27 19.40 9.48
N GLY A 248 -1.60 20.46 8.76
CA GLY A 248 -2.29 20.37 7.47
C GLY A 248 -1.46 19.75 6.34
N GLU A 249 -0.18 19.47 6.56
CA GLU A 249 0.70 18.81 5.59
C GLU A 249 0.69 17.28 5.72
N VAL A 250 0.10 16.73 6.79
CA VAL A 250 0.22 15.30 7.15
C VAL A 250 -0.23 14.38 6.04
N ALA A 251 -1.43 14.58 5.50
CA ALA A 251 -2.00 13.71 4.47
C ALA A 251 -1.13 13.70 3.21
N TYR A 252 -0.66 14.85 2.75
CA TYR A 252 0.23 14.94 1.59
C TYR A 252 1.59 14.30 1.85
N ARG A 253 2.20 14.55 3.02
CA ARG A 253 3.46 13.94 3.42
C ARG A 253 3.36 12.43 3.59
N PHE A 254 2.22 11.94 4.06
CA PHE A 254 1.92 10.51 4.16
C PHE A 254 2.06 9.82 2.78
N VAL A 255 1.44 10.38 1.76
CA VAL A 255 1.53 9.82 0.40
C VAL A 255 2.95 9.86 -0.13
N LEU A 256 3.67 10.95 0.07
CA LEU A 256 5.09 11.06 -0.33
C LEU A 256 5.98 10.09 0.44
N GLY A 257 5.65 9.76 1.69
CA GLY A 257 6.38 8.78 2.49
C GLY A 257 6.16 7.34 1.98
N SER A 258 4.92 6.94 1.71
CA SER A 258 4.59 5.58 1.30
C SER A 258 5.11 5.23 -0.11
N TYR A 259 4.97 6.13 -1.09
CA TYR A 259 5.39 5.89 -2.47
C TYR A 259 6.91 5.66 -2.65
N PRO A 260 7.81 6.46 -2.07
CA PRO A 260 9.24 6.21 -2.17
C PRO A 260 9.68 4.88 -1.55
N ALA A 261 9.06 4.46 -0.46
CA ALA A 261 9.34 3.16 0.16
C ALA A 261 9.04 2.01 -0.81
N ILE A 262 7.90 2.08 -1.50
CA ILE A 262 7.51 1.11 -2.55
C ILE A 262 8.49 1.17 -3.73
N GLN A 263 8.82 2.36 -4.22
CA GLN A 263 9.72 2.52 -5.37
C GLN A 263 11.15 2.07 -5.09
N LEU A 264 11.69 2.35 -3.89
CA LEU A 264 13.03 1.90 -3.49
C LEU A 264 13.12 0.38 -3.45
N TYR A 265 12.05 -0.30 -3.05
CA TYR A 265 11.96 -1.74 -3.07
C TYR A 265 12.07 -2.31 -4.49
N PHE A 266 11.28 -1.79 -5.43
CA PHE A 266 11.30 -2.26 -6.82
C PHE A 266 12.62 -1.95 -7.54
N ARG A 267 13.27 -0.83 -7.24
CA ARG A 267 14.55 -0.44 -7.87
C ARG A 267 15.76 -1.26 -7.40
N LYS A 268 15.74 -1.84 -6.21
CA LYS A 268 16.85 -2.65 -5.67
C LYS A 268 16.80 -4.13 -6.06
N LYS A 269 15.69 -4.59 -6.60
CA LYS A 269 15.52 -5.98 -7.09
C LYS A 269 15.60 -6.11 -8.62
N CYS A 270 15.58 -4.99 -9.34
CA CYS A 270 15.91 -4.87 -10.76
C CYS A 270 17.34 -4.29 -10.90
#